data_fb513aedd6f30c4289e4479229a78ffa
#
_entry.id   fb513aedd6f30c4289e4479229a78ffa
#
_cell.length_a   1.000
_cell.length_b   1.000
_cell.length_c   1.000
_cell.angle_alpha   90.00
_cell.angle_beta   90.00
_cell.angle_gamma   90.00
#
_symmetry.space_group_name_H-M   'P 1'
#
loop_
_entity.id
_entity.type
_entity.pdbx_description
1 polymer ?
#
loop_
_entity_poly.entity_id
_entity_poly.type
_entity_poly.pdbx_seq_one_letter_code
_entity_poly.pdbx_strand_id
1 'polypeptide(L)'
;VTWGSGSIGVSGAVSAANSLVGVTANDFVGATFPDSAERNITPLANGNFLVGSERYTNGGLAGAGKLQIYVPGGLNNPLVFSDSPASTVTITPSQITDITNTGTAIVLQANNDITLAAASDIITTPVSGNGGDITLQAGRSVMLNSNINSANGNITIVANETAANGVFDAHRSAGAAEIRMAPGTTINSGTGNISLTLSTGAGLTNNQSGAI
;
A
#
# COMPACT_ATOMS: atom_id res chain seq x y z
N VAL A 1 -12.22 1.41 -13.33
CA VAL A 1 -11.87 2.84 -13.34
C VAL A 1 -10.38 2.95 -13.57
N THR A 2 -9.98 3.60 -14.65
CA THR A 2 -8.57 3.80 -15.02
C THR A 2 -8.18 5.22 -14.70
N TRP A 3 -7.03 5.40 -14.08
CA TRP A 3 -6.48 6.71 -13.77
C TRP A 3 -5.59 7.19 -14.91
N GLY A 4 -5.68 8.46 -15.25
CA GLY A 4 -4.85 9.10 -16.28
C GLY A 4 -4.38 10.47 -15.83
N SER A 5 -3.17 10.84 -16.23
CA SER A 5 -2.66 12.20 -16.10
C SER A 5 -3.52 13.14 -16.93
N GLY A 6 -3.92 14.27 -16.37
CA GLY A 6 -4.68 15.30 -17.10
C GLY A 6 -3.90 15.94 -18.26
N SER A 7 -2.57 15.77 -18.28
CA SER A 7 -1.69 16.36 -19.30
C SER A 7 -1.21 15.35 -20.34
N ILE A 8 -0.99 14.08 -19.99
CA ILE A 8 -0.44 13.05 -20.89
C ILE A 8 -1.37 11.84 -21.08
N GLY A 9 -2.51 11.80 -20.38
CA GLY A 9 -3.48 10.71 -20.48
C GLY A 9 -3.01 9.41 -19.83
N VAL A 10 -3.55 8.29 -20.30
CA VAL A 10 -3.21 6.92 -19.87
C VAL A 10 -2.45 6.24 -20.98
N SER A 11 -1.32 5.59 -20.65
CA SER A 11 -0.58 4.73 -21.55
C SER A 11 -0.47 3.31 -20.98
N GLY A 12 -0.45 2.30 -21.86
CA GLY A 12 -0.35 0.90 -21.50
C GLY A 12 -1.70 0.20 -21.32
N ALA A 13 -1.64 -1.12 -21.09
CA ALA A 13 -2.83 -1.93 -20.87
C ALA A 13 -3.46 -1.63 -19.50
N VAL A 14 -4.80 -1.67 -19.44
CA VAL A 14 -5.53 -1.58 -18.18
C VAL A 14 -5.19 -2.78 -17.30
N SER A 15 -4.73 -2.50 -16.09
CA SER A 15 -4.31 -3.52 -15.12
C SER A 15 -4.53 -3.02 -13.70
N ALA A 16 -4.39 -3.89 -12.71
CA ALA A 16 -4.46 -3.50 -11.31
C ALA A 16 -3.38 -2.48 -10.89
N ALA A 17 -2.32 -2.33 -11.69
CA ALA A 17 -1.25 -1.35 -11.44
C ALA A 17 -1.63 0.09 -11.81
N ASN A 18 -2.60 0.29 -12.70
CA ASN A 18 -3.02 1.61 -13.18
C ASN A 18 -4.53 1.81 -13.16
N SER A 19 -5.27 0.88 -12.60
CA SER A 19 -6.73 0.91 -12.65
C SER A 19 -7.33 0.20 -11.44
N LEU A 20 -8.44 0.72 -10.96
CA LEU A 20 -9.31 -0.02 -10.06
C LEU A 20 -10.14 -0.99 -10.89
N VAL A 21 -9.89 -2.29 -10.72
CA VAL A 21 -10.59 -3.36 -11.43
C VAL A 21 -11.46 -4.17 -10.46
N GLY A 22 -12.54 -4.73 -10.97
CA GLY A 22 -13.37 -5.68 -10.22
C GLY A 22 -12.66 -7.02 -10.07
N VAL A 23 -13.06 -7.80 -9.08
CA VAL A 23 -12.55 -9.17 -8.84
C VAL A 23 -13.40 -10.22 -9.53
N THR A 24 -14.66 -9.89 -9.84
CA THR A 24 -15.60 -10.75 -10.55
C THR A 24 -16.26 -10.02 -11.72
N ALA A 25 -16.77 -10.78 -12.69
CA ALA A 25 -17.53 -10.20 -13.78
C ALA A 25 -18.77 -9.46 -13.23
N ASN A 26 -19.07 -8.29 -13.80
CA ASN A 26 -20.20 -7.44 -13.43
C ASN A 26 -20.11 -6.80 -12.01
N ASP A 27 -18.94 -6.59 -11.47
CA ASP A 27 -18.74 -5.81 -10.23
C ASP A 27 -19.11 -4.33 -10.37
N PHE A 28 -19.27 -3.81 -11.59
CA PHE A 28 -19.65 -2.43 -11.91
C PHE A 28 -18.82 -1.37 -11.16
N VAL A 29 -17.50 -1.51 -11.21
CA VAL A 29 -16.56 -0.60 -10.53
C VAL A 29 -16.72 0.83 -11.03
N GLY A 30 -17.14 1.73 -10.17
CA GLY A 30 -17.34 3.14 -10.48
C GLY A 30 -18.55 3.45 -11.37
N ALA A 31 -19.48 2.50 -11.51
CA ALA A 31 -20.73 2.69 -12.25
C ALA A 31 -21.95 2.25 -11.42
N THR A 32 -23.12 2.76 -11.77
CA THR A 32 -24.40 2.36 -11.18
C THR A 32 -25.08 1.26 -12.00
N PHE A 33 -25.98 0.51 -11.39
CA PHE A 33 -26.80 -0.51 -12.05
C PHE A 33 -28.28 -0.09 -11.98
N PRO A 34 -29.10 -0.29 -13.03
CA PRO A 34 -28.81 -0.93 -14.33
C PRO A 34 -28.16 -0.01 -15.37
N ASP A 35 -28.06 1.28 -15.09
CA ASP A 35 -27.57 2.26 -16.04
C ASP A 35 -26.06 2.54 -15.79
N SER A 36 -25.19 1.94 -16.62
CA SER A 36 -23.76 2.19 -16.58
C SER A 36 -23.33 3.57 -17.07
N ALA A 37 -24.27 4.41 -17.52
CA ALA A 37 -23.99 5.79 -17.91
C ALA A 37 -23.78 6.72 -16.69
N GLU A 38 -24.37 6.38 -15.56
CA GLU A 38 -24.12 7.10 -14.32
C GLU A 38 -22.81 6.64 -13.68
N ARG A 39 -22.07 7.60 -13.15
CA ARG A 39 -20.75 7.36 -12.56
C ARG A 39 -20.83 7.46 -11.04
N ASN A 40 -20.47 6.38 -10.37
CA ASN A 40 -20.38 6.34 -8.92
C ASN A 40 -18.95 6.67 -8.46
N ILE A 41 -18.48 7.85 -8.88
CA ILE A 41 -17.14 8.36 -8.59
C ILE A 41 -17.30 9.80 -8.09
N THR A 42 -16.87 10.04 -6.84
CA THR A 42 -16.93 11.37 -6.23
C THR A 42 -15.52 11.87 -5.94
N PRO A 43 -15.07 12.99 -6.52
CA PRO A 43 -13.80 13.60 -6.16
C PRO A 43 -13.85 14.14 -4.72
N LEU A 44 -12.75 13.95 -3.98
CA LEU A 44 -12.57 14.47 -2.63
C LEU A 44 -11.64 15.67 -2.65
N ALA A 45 -11.77 16.55 -1.66
CA ALA A 45 -11.01 17.82 -1.60
C ALA A 45 -9.49 17.63 -1.54
N ASN A 46 -9.02 16.46 -1.09
CA ASN A 46 -7.60 16.09 -1.03
C ASN A 46 -7.05 15.46 -2.33
N GLY A 47 -7.82 15.51 -3.42
CA GLY A 47 -7.41 14.93 -4.70
C GLY A 47 -7.68 13.43 -4.86
N ASN A 48 -8.17 12.77 -3.85
CA ASN A 48 -8.60 11.38 -3.91
C ASN A 48 -9.99 11.25 -4.53
N PHE A 49 -10.42 10.02 -4.80
CA PHE A 49 -11.75 9.71 -5.32
C PHE A 49 -12.43 8.67 -4.45
N LEU A 50 -13.71 8.89 -4.17
CA LEU A 50 -14.58 7.87 -3.65
C LEU A 50 -15.18 7.10 -4.82
N VAL A 51 -15.01 5.79 -4.85
CA VAL A 51 -15.51 4.93 -5.93
C VAL A 51 -16.48 3.91 -5.35
N GLY A 52 -17.73 3.97 -5.78
CA GLY A 52 -18.75 2.99 -5.45
C GLY A 52 -18.77 1.86 -6.48
N SER A 53 -18.98 0.65 -6.03
CA SER A 53 -19.16 -0.56 -6.86
C SER A 53 -20.37 -1.31 -6.32
N GLU A 54 -21.54 -1.02 -6.85
CA GLU A 54 -22.83 -1.48 -6.27
C GLU A 54 -23.01 -2.99 -6.28
N ARG A 55 -22.43 -3.66 -7.25
CA ARG A 55 -22.55 -5.11 -7.41
C ARG A 55 -21.31 -5.90 -7.04
N TYR A 56 -20.41 -5.25 -6.31
CA TYR A 56 -19.18 -5.93 -5.87
C TYR A 56 -19.53 -7.18 -5.02
N THR A 57 -18.90 -8.29 -5.34
CA THR A 57 -19.03 -9.53 -4.59
C THR A 57 -18.03 -9.55 -3.43
N ASN A 58 -18.53 -9.57 -2.20
CA ASN A 58 -17.70 -9.59 -1.00
C ASN A 58 -17.87 -10.92 -0.26
N GLY A 59 -16.78 -11.69 -0.13
CA GLY A 59 -16.81 -12.95 0.62
C GLY A 59 -17.84 -13.98 0.16
N GLY A 60 -18.15 -14.00 -1.15
CA GLY A 60 -19.16 -14.87 -1.73
C GLY A 60 -20.59 -14.31 -1.71
N LEU A 61 -20.81 -13.13 -1.12
CA LEU A 61 -22.10 -12.42 -1.17
C LEU A 61 -22.15 -11.56 -2.44
N ALA A 62 -22.89 -12.04 -3.44
CA ALA A 62 -23.09 -11.31 -4.69
C ALA A 62 -23.89 -10.02 -4.45
N GLY A 63 -23.46 -8.92 -5.05
CA GLY A 63 -24.14 -7.63 -4.95
C GLY A 63 -24.06 -6.98 -3.57
N ALA A 64 -23.11 -7.35 -2.73
CA ALA A 64 -22.91 -6.75 -1.41
C ALA A 64 -22.52 -5.26 -1.49
N GLY A 65 -22.03 -4.82 -2.63
CA GLY A 65 -21.51 -3.47 -2.84
C GLY A 65 -20.17 -3.23 -2.16
N LYS A 66 -19.42 -2.24 -2.67
CA LYS A 66 -18.16 -1.78 -2.09
C LYS A 66 -18.04 -0.28 -2.26
N LEU A 67 -17.59 0.40 -1.23
CA LEU A 67 -17.18 1.79 -1.28
C LEU A 67 -15.68 1.85 -1.00
N GLN A 68 -14.92 2.49 -1.87
CA GLN A 68 -13.46 2.49 -1.80
C GLN A 68 -12.93 3.89 -2.09
N ILE A 69 -11.97 4.34 -1.28
CA ILE A 69 -11.22 5.56 -1.59
C ILE A 69 -10.10 5.17 -2.54
N TYR A 70 -10.08 5.80 -3.68
CA TYR A 70 -9.03 5.65 -4.67
C TYR A 70 -8.08 6.84 -4.61
N VAL A 71 -6.79 6.57 -4.50
CA VAL A 71 -5.73 7.57 -4.47
C VAL A 71 -5.12 7.67 -5.87
N PRO A 72 -4.99 8.87 -6.45
CA PRO A 72 -4.30 9.06 -7.72
C PRO A 72 -2.86 8.51 -7.65
N GLY A 73 -2.46 7.77 -8.69
CA GLY A 73 -1.17 7.09 -8.69
C GLY A 73 -1.30 5.56 -8.61
N GLY A 74 -2.52 5.04 -8.38
CA GLY A 74 -2.83 3.62 -8.49
C GLY A 74 -2.46 2.77 -7.27
N LEU A 75 -2.11 3.40 -6.14
CA LEU A 75 -1.88 2.66 -4.91
C LEU A 75 -3.17 2.56 -4.09
N ASN A 76 -3.66 1.33 -3.88
CA ASN A 76 -4.68 1.07 -2.87
C ASN A 76 -4.05 1.27 -1.48
N ASN A 77 -4.65 2.15 -0.67
CA ASN A 77 -4.20 2.39 0.69
C ASN A 77 -5.35 2.05 1.67
N PRO A 78 -5.15 1.11 2.59
CA PRO A 78 -3.96 0.29 2.77
C PRO A 78 -3.78 -0.79 1.67
N LEU A 79 -2.53 -1.12 1.34
CA LEU A 79 -2.19 -2.34 0.62
C LEU A 79 -1.95 -3.43 1.66
N VAL A 80 -2.87 -4.39 1.75
CA VAL A 80 -2.87 -5.40 2.80
C VAL A 80 -2.38 -6.77 2.31
N PHE A 81 -2.02 -7.67 3.21
CA PHE A 81 -1.48 -9.02 2.92
C PHE A 81 -2.32 -9.82 1.92
N SER A 82 -3.63 -9.61 1.89
CA SER A 82 -4.56 -10.34 1.00
C SER A 82 -4.70 -9.76 -0.40
N ASP A 83 -4.22 -8.54 -0.67
CA ASP A 83 -4.49 -7.86 -1.95
C ASP A 83 -3.73 -8.47 -3.12
N SER A 84 -2.50 -8.92 -2.88
CA SER A 84 -1.65 -9.56 -3.89
C SER A 84 -0.75 -10.62 -3.25
N PRO A 85 -1.31 -11.66 -2.62
CA PRO A 85 -0.62 -12.47 -1.62
C PRO A 85 0.59 -13.24 -2.16
N ALA A 86 0.59 -13.58 -3.46
CA ALA A 86 1.66 -14.36 -4.12
C ALA A 86 2.45 -13.54 -5.14
N SER A 87 2.13 -12.26 -5.32
CA SER A 87 2.69 -11.44 -6.41
C SER A 87 3.68 -10.41 -5.88
N THR A 88 4.66 -10.05 -6.72
CA THR A 88 5.47 -8.86 -6.49
C THR A 88 4.72 -7.63 -6.98
N VAL A 89 4.51 -6.67 -6.08
CA VAL A 89 3.92 -5.37 -6.39
C VAL A 89 5.03 -4.32 -6.37
N THR A 90 5.12 -3.52 -7.42
CA THR A 90 6.06 -2.39 -7.48
C THR A 90 5.31 -1.09 -7.22
N ILE A 91 5.76 -0.33 -6.24
CA ILE A 91 5.22 0.96 -5.84
C ILE A 91 6.32 2.00 -6.02
N THR A 92 6.01 3.10 -6.67
CA THR A 92 6.98 4.20 -6.83
C THR A 92 6.99 5.09 -5.59
N PRO A 93 8.11 5.75 -5.25
CA PRO A 93 8.13 6.73 -4.18
C PRO A 93 7.06 7.82 -4.31
N SER A 94 6.78 8.27 -5.54
CA SER A 94 5.74 9.26 -5.79
C SER A 94 4.34 8.78 -5.39
N GLN A 95 4.00 7.51 -5.62
CA GLN A 95 2.71 6.96 -5.17
C GLN A 95 2.56 6.99 -3.65
N ILE A 96 3.66 6.86 -2.90
CA ILE A 96 3.67 7.00 -1.45
C ILE A 96 3.55 8.47 -1.06
N THR A 97 4.37 9.34 -1.66
CA THR A 97 4.41 10.75 -1.29
C THR A 97 3.16 11.51 -1.71
N ASP A 98 2.47 11.11 -2.78
CA ASP A 98 1.16 11.66 -3.17
C ASP A 98 0.11 11.48 -2.06
N ILE A 99 0.21 10.40 -1.30
CA ILE A 99 -0.65 10.14 -0.13
C ILE A 99 -0.14 10.91 1.08
N THR A 100 1.14 10.73 1.44
CA THR A 100 1.69 11.28 2.68
C THR A 100 1.81 12.80 2.66
N ASN A 101 1.95 13.43 1.49
CA ASN A 101 1.93 14.89 1.32
C ASN A 101 0.58 15.53 1.68
N THR A 102 -0.51 14.76 1.70
CA THR A 102 -1.83 15.22 2.16
C THR A 102 -2.03 15.08 3.66
N GLY A 103 -1.05 14.58 4.41
CA GLY A 103 -1.18 14.21 5.82
C GLY A 103 -1.88 12.87 6.04
N THR A 104 -2.21 12.13 4.97
CA THR A 104 -2.86 10.82 5.08
C THR A 104 -1.83 9.73 5.34
N ALA A 105 -2.11 8.88 6.32
CA ALA A 105 -1.27 7.73 6.62
C ALA A 105 -1.30 6.69 5.50
N ILE A 106 -0.17 6.01 5.29
CA ILE A 106 -0.06 4.88 4.37
C ILE A 106 0.32 3.61 5.12
N VAL A 107 -0.27 2.48 4.71
CA VAL A 107 0.06 1.14 5.23
C VAL A 107 0.35 0.22 4.06
N LEU A 108 1.55 -0.34 4.04
CA LEU A 108 2.01 -1.31 3.07
C LEU A 108 2.33 -2.63 3.77
N GLN A 109 1.66 -3.71 3.36
CA GLN A 109 1.85 -5.05 3.89
C GLN A 109 2.28 -6.01 2.78
N ALA A 110 3.26 -6.86 3.06
CA ALA A 110 3.72 -7.90 2.15
C ALA A 110 3.92 -9.23 2.90
N ASN A 111 3.46 -10.33 2.34
CA ASN A 111 3.61 -11.66 2.96
C ASN A 111 5.08 -12.12 3.04
N ASN A 112 5.95 -11.57 2.21
CA ASN A 112 7.37 -11.85 2.21
C ASN A 112 8.16 -10.58 2.55
N ASP A 113 8.82 -9.95 1.58
CA ASP A 113 9.69 -8.82 1.82
C ASP A 113 9.09 -7.50 1.34
N ILE A 114 9.48 -6.42 2.01
CA ILE A 114 9.35 -5.05 1.50
C ILE A 114 10.76 -4.54 1.22
N THR A 115 11.00 -4.08 0.00
CA THR A 115 12.30 -3.51 -0.38
C THR A 115 12.11 -2.10 -0.92
N LEU A 116 12.71 -1.12 -0.25
CA LEU A 116 12.93 0.20 -0.82
C LEU A 116 14.20 0.12 -1.68
N ALA A 117 14.05 0.24 -2.98
CA ALA A 117 15.16 0.11 -3.92
C ALA A 117 16.17 1.28 -3.77
N ALA A 118 17.40 1.07 -4.22
CA ALA A 118 18.39 2.15 -4.28
C ALA A 118 17.93 3.29 -5.19
N ALA A 119 18.30 4.51 -4.87
CA ALA A 119 17.91 5.73 -5.58
C ALA A 119 16.37 5.93 -5.66
N SER A 120 15.64 5.45 -4.65
CA SER A 120 14.18 5.52 -4.56
C SER A 120 13.74 6.19 -3.25
N ASP A 121 14.31 7.35 -2.93
CA ASP A 121 14.01 8.07 -1.70
C ASP A 121 12.51 8.40 -1.58
N ILE A 122 11.94 8.14 -0.41
CA ILE A 122 10.61 8.58 -0.02
C ILE A 122 10.76 9.88 0.76
N ILE A 123 10.45 11.00 0.12
CA ILE A 123 10.58 12.33 0.73
C ILE A 123 9.22 13.01 0.74
N THR A 124 8.54 12.92 1.87
CA THR A 124 7.28 13.62 2.10
C THR A 124 7.53 15.12 2.26
N THR A 125 6.80 15.94 1.50
CA THR A 125 6.89 17.42 1.50
C THR A 125 5.48 18.02 1.49
N PRO A 126 4.76 17.98 2.63
CA PRO A 126 3.39 18.48 2.67
C PRO A 126 3.37 20.01 2.46
N VAL A 127 2.34 20.50 1.76
CA VAL A 127 2.14 21.96 1.55
C VAL A 127 1.85 22.67 2.87
N SER A 128 1.20 21.97 3.80
CA SER A 128 0.90 22.47 5.15
C SER A 128 0.75 21.32 6.13
N GLY A 129 1.02 21.56 7.41
CA GLY A 129 0.89 20.56 8.47
C GLY A 129 2.01 19.50 8.43
N ASN A 130 1.71 18.35 9.00
CA ASN A 130 2.60 17.20 9.03
C ASN A 130 2.35 16.27 7.85
N GLY A 131 3.38 15.54 7.45
CA GLY A 131 3.22 14.42 6.53
C GLY A 131 2.42 13.27 7.16
N GLY A 132 1.86 12.39 6.33
CA GLY A 132 1.16 11.20 6.78
C GLY A 132 2.11 10.17 7.39
N ASP A 133 1.59 9.36 8.30
CA ASP A 133 2.33 8.24 8.88
C ASP A 133 2.67 7.19 7.81
N ILE A 134 3.83 6.56 7.94
CA ILE A 134 4.29 5.49 7.04
C ILE A 134 4.43 4.19 7.84
N THR A 135 3.65 3.17 7.46
CA THR A 135 3.73 1.84 8.06
C THR A 135 4.13 0.80 7.02
N LEU A 136 5.21 0.08 7.28
CA LEU A 136 5.70 -1.04 6.46
C LEU A 136 5.67 -2.30 7.32
N GLN A 137 4.93 -3.33 6.88
CA GLN A 137 4.80 -4.60 7.60
C GLN A 137 5.09 -5.77 6.67
N ALA A 138 6.17 -6.49 6.93
CA ALA A 138 6.62 -7.61 6.12
C ALA A 138 6.53 -8.93 6.90
N GLY A 139 6.02 -9.97 6.28
CA GLY A 139 6.03 -11.33 6.82
C GLY A 139 7.46 -11.87 6.97
N ARG A 140 8.42 -11.38 6.16
CA ARG A 140 9.83 -11.69 6.34
C ARG A 140 10.64 -10.41 6.62
N SER A 141 11.22 -9.76 5.63
CA SER A 141 12.21 -8.71 5.85
C SER A 141 11.77 -7.35 5.30
N VAL A 142 12.28 -6.27 5.91
CA VAL A 142 12.23 -4.93 5.35
C VAL A 142 13.65 -4.46 5.04
N MET A 143 13.91 -4.17 3.77
CA MET A 143 15.21 -3.75 3.28
C MET A 143 15.14 -2.33 2.75
N LEU A 144 15.86 -1.40 3.39
CA LEU A 144 15.87 0.00 3.04
C LEU A 144 17.20 0.36 2.36
N ASN A 145 17.17 0.51 1.04
CA ASN A 145 18.35 0.90 0.26
C ASN A 145 18.31 2.37 -0.17
N SER A 146 17.38 3.15 0.36
CA SER A 146 17.20 4.59 0.15
C SER A 146 16.62 5.24 1.39
N ASN A 147 16.56 6.56 1.40
CA ASN A 147 16.10 7.35 2.54
C ASN A 147 14.57 7.36 2.66
N ILE A 148 14.10 7.50 3.91
CA ILE A 148 12.70 7.79 4.22
C ILE A 148 12.64 9.06 5.06
N ASN A 149 11.86 10.05 4.61
CA ASN A 149 11.53 11.25 5.38
C ASN A 149 10.01 11.43 5.36
N SER A 150 9.37 11.35 6.52
CA SER A 150 7.90 11.47 6.66
C SER A 150 7.42 12.89 7.00
N ALA A 151 8.31 13.87 7.15
CA ALA A 151 7.95 15.25 7.47
C ALA A 151 6.99 15.35 8.68
N ASN A 152 7.44 14.85 9.83
CA ASN A 152 6.75 14.78 11.12
C ASN A 152 5.64 13.71 11.25
N GLY A 153 5.37 12.91 10.23
CA GLY A 153 4.57 11.69 10.36
C GLY A 153 5.35 10.60 11.10
N ASN A 154 4.67 9.69 11.79
CA ASN A 154 5.32 8.54 12.41
C ASN A 154 5.80 7.55 11.35
N ILE A 155 6.88 6.82 11.64
CA ILE A 155 7.38 5.74 10.80
C ILE A 155 7.37 4.45 11.62
N THR A 156 6.62 3.46 11.16
CA THR A 156 6.54 2.15 11.79
C THR A 156 7.00 1.08 10.80
N ILE A 157 7.98 0.30 11.18
CA ILE A 157 8.52 -0.78 10.37
C ILE A 157 8.48 -2.08 11.18
N VAL A 158 7.80 -3.09 10.65
CA VAL A 158 7.69 -4.41 11.26
C VAL A 158 8.19 -5.45 10.28
N ALA A 159 9.16 -6.25 10.68
CA ALA A 159 9.58 -7.46 9.99
C ALA A 159 9.22 -8.70 10.80
N ASN A 160 9.20 -9.86 10.16
CA ASN A 160 8.78 -11.13 10.75
C ASN A 160 7.36 -11.07 11.36
N GLU A 161 6.45 -10.40 10.66
CA GLU A 161 5.06 -10.25 11.11
C GLU A 161 4.36 -11.61 11.24
N THR A 162 3.29 -11.69 12.00
CA THR A 162 2.68 -12.94 12.44
C THR A 162 1.49 -13.37 11.57
N ALA A 163 1.14 -14.66 11.61
CA ALA A 163 -0.09 -15.15 10.98
C ALA A 163 -1.35 -14.51 11.58
N ALA A 164 -1.36 -14.22 12.89
CA ALA A 164 -2.48 -13.56 13.56
C ALA A 164 -2.75 -12.15 13.04
N ASN A 165 -1.73 -11.47 12.52
CA ASN A 165 -1.85 -10.14 11.92
C ASN A 165 -2.10 -10.19 10.39
N GLY A 166 -2.30 -11.38 9.82
CA GLY A 166 -2.77 -11.56 8.46
C GLY A 166 -1.75 -12.09 7.46
N VAL A 167 -0.51 -12.40 7.87
CA VAL A 167 0.49 -13.01 6.97
C VAL A 167 0.04 -14.41 6.56
N PHE A 168 0.09 -14.68 5.25
CA PHE A 168 -0.20 -16.00 4.70
C PHE A 168 1.07 -16.85 4.68
N ASP A 169 1.10 -17.90 5.49
CA ASP A 169 2.26 -18.80 5.65
C ASP A 169 2.79 -19.36 4.31
N ALA A 170 1.90 -19.71 3.40
CA ALA A 170 2.25 -20.23 2.08
C ALA A 170 3.06 -19.26 1.20
N HIS A 171 3.05 -17.97 1.52
CA HIS A 171 3.72 -16.91 0.74
C HIS A 171 4.91 -16.28 1.45
N ARG A 172 5.19 -16.72 2.68
CA ARG A 172 6.40 -16.33 3.39
C ARG A 172 7.53 -17.31 3.06
N SER A 173 8.56 -16.83 2.37
CA SER A 173 9.72 -17.63 2.01
C SER A 173 10.59 -17.98 3.23
N ALA A 174 11.32 -19.08 3.14
CA ALA A 174 12.30 -19.46 4.15
C ALA A 174 13.41 -18.41 4.29
N GLY A 175 14.09 -18.43 5.43
CA GLY A 175 15.20 -17.56 5.77
C GLY A 175 14.89 -16.62 6.93
N ALA A 176 15.96 -16.16 7.59
CA ALA A 176 15.87 -15.24 8.70
C ALA A 176 15.28 -13.90 8.26
N ALA A 177 14.38 -13.37 9.07
CA ALA A 177 13.80 -12.05 8.86
C ALA A 177 14.71 -10.96 9.43
N GLU A 178 14.81 -9.83 8.74
CA GLU A 178 15.63 -8.71 9.19
C GLU A 178 14.99 -7.38 8.84
N ILE A 179 15.34 -6.33 9.59
CA ILE A 179 15.21 -4.95 9.15
C ILE A 179 16.62 -4.47 8.84
N ARG A 180 16.89 -4.19 7.58
CA ARG A 180 18.22 -3.81 7.13
C ARG A 180 18.21 -2.47 6.41
N MET A 181 19.17 -1.62 6.78
CA MET A 181 19.44 -0.37 6.10
C MET A 181 20.77 -0.48 5.33
N ALA A 182 20.79 -0.01 4.09
CA ALA A 182 22.03 0.11 3.34
C ALA A 182 22.92 1.21 3.94
N PRO A 183 24.26 1.11 3.82
CA PRO A 183 25.16 2.14 4.29
C PRO A 183 24.81 3.52 3.71
N GLY A 184 24.75 4.53 4.57
CA GLY A 184 24.46 5.92 4.19
C GLY A 184 22.98 6.26 4.02
N THR A 185 22.05 5.29 4.21
CA THR A 185 20.62 5.56 4.24
C THR A 185 20.15 6.08 5.60
N THR A 186 19.08 6.87 5.59
CA THR A 186 18.51 7.48 6.80
C THR A 186 17.00 7.26 6.87
N ILE A 187 16.50 7.12 8.10
CA ILE A 187 15.07 7.24 8.42
C ILE A 187 14.91 8.51 9.24
N ASN A 188 14.06 9.41 8.80
CA ASN A 188 13.80 10.69 9.45
C ASN A 188 12.28 10.94 9.57
N SER A 189 11.79 10.99 10.78
CA SER A 189 10.39 11.31 11.06
C SER A 189 10.18 12.77 11.52
N GLY A 190 11.23 13.59 11.53
CA GLY A 190 11.15 14.94 12.11
C GLY A 190 10.77 14.88 13.59
N THR A 191 9.61 15.40 13.94
CA THR A 191 9.04 15.34 15.32
C THR A 191 8.19 14.11 15.58
N GLY A 192 7.92 13.28 14.55
CA GLY A 192 7.21 12.01 14.68
C GLY A 192 8.06 10.93 15.37
N ASN A 193 7.44 9.81 15.67
CA ASN A 193 8.11 8.66 16.26
C ASN A 193 8.63 7.71 15.18
N ILE A 194 9.74 7.03 15.47
CA ILE A 194 10.24 5.90 14.67
C ILE A 194 10.13 4.64 15.53
N SER A 195 9.46 3.63 14.99
CA SER A 195 9.33 2.31 15.61
C SER A 195 9.84 1.25 14.65
N LEU A 196 10.87 0.50 15.06
CA LEU A 196 11.40 -0.65 14.34
C LEU A 196 11.17 -1.89 15.18
N THR A 197 10.45 -2.87 14.65
CA THR A 197 10.10 -4.10 15.37
C THR A 197 10.45 -5.33 14.54
N LEU A 198 11.29 -6.20 15.09
CA LEU A 198 11.45 -7.55 14.61
C LEU A 198 10.51 -8.45 15.43
N SER A 199 9.41 -8.84 14.82
CA SER A 199 8.39 -9.67 15.45
C SER A 199 8.82 -11.14 15.50
N THR A 200 7.96 -12.03 15.93
CA THR A 200 8.30 -13.44 16.17
C THR A 200 7.94 -14.36 15.02
N GLY A 201 7.18 -13.90 14.02
CA GLY A 201 6.62 -14.76 12.98
C GLY A 201 5.68 -15.85 13.53
N ALA A 202 5.07 -15.61 14.69
CA ALA A 202 4.24 -16.62 15.34
C ALA A 202 3.12 -17.11 14.42
N GLY A 203 2.91 -18.43 14.41
CA GLY A 203 1.93 -19.09 13.55
C GLY A 203 2.39 -19.34 12.12
N LEU A 204 3.64 -18.99 11.77
CA LEU A 204 4.24 -19.26 10.46
C LEU A 204 5.23 -20.41 10.54
N THR A 205 5.30 -21.21 9.48
CA THR A 205 6.26 -22.33 9.35
C THR A 205 7.70 -21.84 9.26
N ASN A 206 7.92 -20.78 8.48
CA ASN A 206 9.20 -20.11 8.34
C ASN A 206 9.19 -18.83 9.17
N ASN A 207 9.68 -18.87 10.40
CA ASN A 207 9.57 -17.74 11.34
C ASN A 207 10.91 -17.31 11.95
N GLN A 208 12.05 -17.72 11.34
CA GLN A 208 13.35 -17.38 11.87
C GLN A 208 13.56 -15.87 11.92
N SER A 209 13.98 -15.37 13.08
CA SER A 209 14.40 -13.99 13.28
C SER A 209 15.90 -13.86 13.03
N GLY A 210 16.30 -12.76 12.43
CA GLY A 210 17.69 -12.35 12.22
C GLY A 210 18.04 -11.13 13.08
N ALA A 211 18.22 -9.96 12.45
CA ALA A 211 18.71 -8.75 13.09
C ALA A 211 17.95 -7.47 12.65
N ILE A 212 18.18 -6.41 13.42
CA ILE A 212 17.86 -5.03 13.07
C ILE A 212 19.18 -4.28 12.93
#